data_e40ce7e8608e6fbb0477049e1138626b
#
_entry.id   e40ce7e8608e6fbb0477049e1138626b
#
_cell.length_a   1.000
_cell.length_b   1.000
_cell.length_c   1.000
_cell.angle_alpha   90.00
_cell.angle_beta   90.00
_cell.angle_gamma   90.00
#
_symmetry.space_group_name_H-M   'P 1'
#
loop_
_entity.id
_entity.type
_entity.pdbx_description
1 polymer ?
#
loop_
_entity_poly.entity_id
_entity_poly.type
_entity_poly.pdbx_seq_one_letter_code
_entity_poly.pdbx_strand_id
1 'polypeptide(L)'
;LTSKVTTEQLSSEMAPAVDPTELHGSNNTFVPDNQAEELVNAPVIQLNASSLENVLGNNASTFDTNDVTTIVNSNSSIDIPKTDLNETLKSVSGVYGSTLKDVYDGKISMDQFIVTLTPKQLSYIVNGSLEPSNGSSSPIVGNSSQEVPGAAGQTTGTLTNRGINISVNSDGPAGLRLTPVSTVNGQKRYQYATAWPIGTLLAQTFDPEMINEVGTAVGKEMKEFGVDTWLAPGMNIQRDPLNGRNFEYYSEDPLVTGVSATAMTRGVQSNPGVGTTVKHFFANSQETKRGTMDDEIGEQAMREIYLKGFETVVKDAQPQYIMSSYNQVNGQYNAANYDLLTNILRGEWASKELS
;
A
#
# COMPACT_ATOMS: atom_id res chain seq x y z
N LEU A 1 19.36 -28.07 0.23
CA LEU A 1 19.26 -27.17 -0.93
C LEU A 1 19.88 -25.86 -0.55
N THR A 2 21.21 -25.75 -0.74
CA THR A 2 21.90 -24.46 -0.66
C THR A 2 21.59 -23.72 -1.95
N SER A 3 20.57 -22.88 -1.96
CA SER A 3 20.52 -21.83 -2.97
C SER A 3 21.75 -20.96 -2.75
N LYS A 4 22.65 -20.90 -3.73
CA LYS A 4 23.68 -19.88 -3.75
C LYS A 4 22.96 -18.55 -3.96
N VAL A 5 22.58 -17.91 -2.87
CA VAL A 5 22.27 -16.48 -2.89
C VAL A 5 23.60 -15.83 -3.24
N THR A 6 23.69 -15.25 -4.43
CA THR A 6 24.88 -14.48 -4.81
C THR A 6 24.90 -13.22 -3.93
N THR A 7 26.07 -12.81 -3.49
CA THR A 7 26.27 -11.59 -2.68
C THR A 7 25.70 -10.33 -3.33
N GLU A 8 25.43 -10.36 -4.62
CA GLU A 8 24.75 -9.30 -5.38
C GLU A 8 23.23 -9.21 -5.13
N GLN A 9 22.63 -10.26 -4.53
CA GLN A 9 21.20 -10.25 -4.15
C GLN A 9 20.98 -9.77 -2.72
N LEU A 10 22.02 -9.66 -1.95
CA LEU A 10 22.04 -9.10 -0.62
C LEU A 10 22.54 -7.67 -0.71
N SER A 11 21.77 -6.81 -1.37
CA SER A 11 22.05 -5.40 -1.25
C SER A 11 21.67 -4.96 0.15
N SER A 12 22.55 -4.26 0.77
CA SER A 12 22.50 -3.94 2.18
C SER A 12 21.51 -2.84 2.54
N GLU A 13 20.71 -2.36 1.61
CA GLU A 13 19.84 -1.21 1.82
C GLU A 13 18.82 -1.42 2.95
N MET A 14 18.42 -2.67 3.20
CA MET A 14 17.54 -3.03 4.31
C MET A 14 18.24 -3.87 5.38
N ALA A 15 19.48 -4.26 5.13
CA ALA A 15 20.23 -5.10 6.04
C ALA A 15 20.78 -4.29 7.22
N PRO A 16 20.85 -4.89 8.40
CA PRO A 16 21.57 -4.29 9.50
C PRO A 16 23.06 -4.11 9.18
N ALA A 17 23.62 -2.98 9.59
CA ALA A 17 25.04 -2.71 9.53
C ALA A 17 25.88 -3.72 10.30
N VAL A 18 25.30 -4.37 11.29
CA VAL A 18 25.91 -5.40 12.13
C VAL A 18 25.01 -6.63 12.19
N ASP A 19 25.62 -7.78 12.39
CA ASP A 19 24.88 -9.02 12.59
C ASP A 19 23.87 -8.84 13.76
N PRO A 20 22.58 -9.12 13.55
CA PRO A 20 21.56 -9.01 14.58
C PRO A 20 21.88 -9.79 15.84
N THR A 21 22.71 -10.85 15.75
CA THR A 21 23.19 -11.61 16.91
C THR A 21 24.19 -10.84 17.78
N GLU A 22 24.80 -9.79 17.25
CA GLU A 22 25.73 -8.92 17.97
C GLU A 22 25.04 -7.71 18.63
N LEU A 23 23.75 -7.49 18.36
CA LEU A 23 22.96 -6.40 18.92
C LEU A 23 22.51 -6.67 20.35
N HIS A 24 23.46 -6.95 21.22
CA HIS A 24 23.23 -7.20 22.66
C HIS A 24 23.58 -5.99 23.52
N GLY A 25 22.92 -4.87 23.32
CA GLY A 25 23.16 -3.70 24.15
C GLY A 25 21.94 -2.81 24.29
N SER A 26 21.86 -2.12 25.40
CA SER A 26 20.75 -1.22 25.77
C SER A 26 20.63 0.06 24.91
N ASN A 27 21.43 0.18 23.87
CA ASN A 27 21.47 1.35 22.97
C ASN A 27 21.34 0.94 21.50
N ASN A 28 20.43 0.01 21.20
CA ASN A 28 20.17 -0.46 19.84
C ASN A 28 19.56 0.65 18.97
N THR A 29 20.34 1.65 18.64
CA THR A 29 20.10 2.47 17.45
C THR A 29 20.68 1.69 16.28
N PHE A 30 19.84 0.88 15.70
CA PHE A 30 20.18 0.15 14.49
C PHE A 30 20.02 1.08 13.30
N VAL A 31 21.11 1.40 12.64
CA VAL A 31 21.13 2.18 11.39
C VAL A 31 21.83 1.30 10.35
N PRO A 32 21.19 0.92 9.24
CA PRO A 32 21.87 0.24 8.13
C PRO A 32 23.10 1.05 7.69
N ASP A 33 24.18 0.37 7.35
CA ASP A 33 25.48 1.00 7.02
C ASP A 33 25.39 2.07 5.94
N ASN A 34 24.52 1.88 4.99
CA ASN A 34 24.33 2.76 3.83
C ASN A 34 23.19 3.75 3.97
N GLN A 35 22.44 3.72 5.09
CA GLN A 35 21.35 4.66 5.29
C GLN A 35 21.80 6.12 5.22
N ALA A 36 23.02 6.41 5.68
CA ALA A 36 23.59 7.74 5.56
C ALA A 36 23.91 8.11 4.11
N GLU A 37 24.40 7.14 3.31
CA GLU A 37 24.68 7.34 1.87
C GLU A 37 23.39 7.42 1.08
N GLU A 38 22.39 6.63 1.40
CA GLU A 38 21.07 6.67 0.79
C GLU A 38 20.34 7.98 1.10
N LEU A 39 20.39 8.45 2.33
CA LEU A 39 19.86 9.76 2.68
C LEU A 39 20.59 10.91 1.95
N VAL A 40 21.89 10.73 1.65
CA VAL A 40 22.67 11.69 0.84
C VAL A 40 22.28 11.60 -0.64
N ASN A 41 21.93 10.43 -1.11
CA ASN A 41 21.58 10.18 -2.51
C ASN A 41 20.07 10.16 -2.76
N ALA A 42 19.26 10.13 -1.68
CA ALA A 42 17.83 10.13 -1.80
C ALA A 42 17.34 11.44 -2.45
N PRO A 43 16.51 11.45 -3.59
CA PRO A 43 16.05 12.65 -4.28
C PRO A 43 15.32 13.63 -3.35
N VAL A 44 15.89 14.79 -2.96
CA VAL A 44 15.22 15.86 -2.20
C VAL A 44 14.45 16.74 -3.17
N ILE A 45 13.13 16.72 -3.09
CA ILE A 45 12.29 17.71 -3.76
C ILE A 45 12.52 19.05 -3.02
N GLN A 46 13.30 19.91 -3.60
CA GLN A 46 13.36 21.29 -3.13
C GLN A 46 12.06 21.99 -3.56
N LEU A 47 11.13 22.06 -2.65
CA LEU A 47 9.99 22.96 -2.78
C LEU A 47 10.52 24.39 -2.54
N ASN A 48 10.56 25.21 -3.58
CA ASN A 48 10.81 26.63 -3.38
C ASN A 48 9.54 27.33 -2.84
N ALA A 49 9.71 28.47 -2.17
CA ALA A 49 8.59 29.19 -1.55
C ALA A 49 7.47 29.51 -2.54
N SER A 50 7.79 29.82 -3.79
CA SER A 50 6.79 30.09 -4.84
C SER A 50 6.03 28.84 -5.28
N SER A 51 6.62 27.66 -5.18
CA SER A 51 5.89 26.39 -5.40
C SER A 51 4.90 26.11 -4.28
N LEU A 52 5.27 26.44 -3.03
CA LEU A 52 4.39 26.32 -1.86
C LEU A 52 3.22 27.31 -1.90
N GLU A 53 3.43 28.54 -2.33
CA GLU A 53 2.37 29.54 -2.50
C GLU A 53 1.31 29.07 -3.53
N ASN A 54 1.74 28.45 -4.62
CA ASN A 54 0.84 27.88 -5.61
C ASN A 54 0.09 26.63 -5.12
N VAL A 55 0.66 25.90 -4.16
CA VAL A 55 0.06 24.68 -3.57
C VAL A 55 -0.98 25.01 -2.52
N LEU A 56 -0.69 26.01 -1.67
CA LEU A 56 -1.49 26.30 -0.48
C LEU A 56 -2.58 27.36 -0.72
N GLY A 57 -2.61 28.01 -1.87
CA GLY A 57 -3.53 29.12 -2.15
C GLY A 57 -3.34 30.27 -1.15
N ASN A 58 -4.32 31.18 -1.09
CA ASN A 58 -4.25 32.39 -0.24
C ASN A 58 -4.24 32.14 1.29
N ASN A 59 -4.11 30.90 1.74
CA ASN A 59 -3.99 30.53 3.15
C ASN A 59 -2.55 30.21 3.58
N ALA A 60 -1.57 30.54 2.77
CA ALA A 60 -0.13 30.33 3.08
C ALA A 60 0.36 31.09 4.34
N SER A 61 -0.45 32.01 4.88
CA SER A 61 -0.10 32.80 6.08
C SER A 61 -0.09 32.03 7.41
N THR A 62 -0.46 30.75 7.41
CA THR A 62 -0.49 29.90 8.62
C THR A 62 0.53 28.76 8.59
N PHE A 63 1.33 28.66 7.55
CA PHE A 63 2.37 27.62 7.44
C PHE A 63 3.70 28.22 7.88
N ASP A 64 4.30 27.67 8.95
CA ASP A 64 5.65 28.09 9.35
C ASP A 64 6.65 27.50 8.35
N THR A 65 7.15 28.38 7.47
CA THR A 65 8.16 28.00 6.46
C THR A 65 9.48 27.56 7.10
N ASN A 66 9.70 27.82 8.39
CA ASN A 66 10.89 27.37 9.11
C ASN A 66 10.80 25.87 9.42
N ASP A 67 9.62 25.33 9.68
CA ASP A 67 9.44 23.87 9.89
C ASP A 67 9.75 23.07 8.63
N VAL A 68 9.30 23.56 7.47
CA VAL A 68 9.61 22.91 6.17
C VAL A 68 11.08 23.05 5.83
N THR A 69 11.69 24.21 6.12
CA THR A 69 13.13 24.46 5.88
C THR A 69 14.00 23.62 6.80
N THR A 70 13.54 23.30 8.00
CA THR A 70 14.29 22.46 8.96
C THR A 70 14.27 20.99 8.52
N ILE A 71 13.18 20.51 7.94
CA ILE A 71 13.08 19.15 7.37
C ILE A 71 13.91 19.05 6.06
N VAL A 72 13.94 20.11 5.24
CA VAL A 72 14.68 20.14 3.97
C VAL A 72 16.17 20.42 4.15
N ASN A 73 16.58 21.12 5.24
CA ASN A 73 17.98 21.45 5.51
C ASN A 73 18.76 20.38 6.27
N SER A 74 18.16 19.25 6.66
CA SER A 74 18.90 18.10 7.14
C SER A 74 19.51 17.31 5.95
N ASN A 75 20.49 17.89 5.35
CA ASN A 75 21.61 17.29 4.62
C ASN A 75 21.35 16.30 3.48
N SER A 76 20.45 16.58 2.56
CA SER A 76 20.61 15.88 1.29
C SER A 76 19.98 16.64 0.13
N SER A 77 20.81 17.06 -0.79
CA SER A 77 20.34 17.50 -2.12
C SER A 77 20.12 16.26 -2.96
N ILE A 78 18.88 15.87 -3.16
CA ILE A 78 18.56 14.97 -4.22
C ILE A 78 18.41 15.78 -5.50
N ASP A 79 19.30 15.55 -6.46
CA ASP A 79 19.03 15.89 -7.84
C ASP A 79 17.91 14.95 -8.35
N ILE A 80 16.66 15.36 -8.19
CA ILE A 80 15.66 14.87 -9.13
C ILE A 80 16.24 15.24 -10.48
N PRO A 81 16.48 14.28 -11.40
CA PRO A 81 16.83 14.64 -12.73
C PRO A 81 15.87 15.73 -13.14
N LYS A 82 16.36 16.91 -13.41
CA LYS A 82 15.61 18.03 -13.98
C LYS A 82 15.24 17.66 -15.41
N THR A 83 14.69 16.46 -15.59
CA THR A 83 14.04 16.03 -16.81
C THR A 83 12.83 16.92 -16.94
N ASP A 84 13.15 18.07 -17.44
CA ASP A 84 12.25 18.87 -18.23
C ASP A 84 10.79 18.88 -17.83
N LEU A 85 10.49 19.11 -16.54
CA LEU A 85 9.18 19.65 -16.16
C LEU A 85 8.82 20.80 -17.09
N ASN A 86 9.78 21.62 -17.49
CA ASN A 86 9.58 22.68 -18.46
C ASN A 86 9.27 22.20 -19.88
N GLU A 87 9.92 21.14 -20.38
CA GLU A 87 9.59 20.55 -21.68
C GLU A 87 8.25 19.81 -21.61
N THR A 88 8.00 19.07 -20.54
CA THR A 88 6.72 18.41 -20.30
C THR A 88 5.61 19.44 -20.13
N LEU A 89 5.82 20.51 -19.37
CA LEU A 89 4.88 21.63 -19.24
C LEU A 89 4.63 22.36 -20.56
N LYS A 90 5.64 22.56 -21.40
CA LYS A 90 5.46 23.12 -22.74
C LYS A 90 4.66 22.18 -23.66
N SER A 91 4.84 20.89 -23.55
CA SER A 91 4.11 19.90 -24.35
C SER A 91 2.64 19.76 -23.96
N VAL A 92 2.26 20.21 -22.74
CA VAL A 92 0.88 20.08 -22.22
C VAL A 92 0.04 21.34 -22.37
N SER A 93 0.53 22.39 -23.00
CA SER A 93 -0.23 23.65 -23.16
C SER A 93 -1.58 23.51 -23.89
N GLY A 94 -1.86 22.37 -24.52
CA GLY A 94 -3.13 22.04 -25.15
C GLY A 94 -3.96 20.96 -24.46
N VAL A 95 -3.52 20.39 -23.35
CA VAL A 95 -4.16 19.22 -22.70
C VAL A 95 -4.74 19.51 -21.31
N TYR A 96 -4.78 20.78 -20.88
CA TYR A 96 -5.49 21.17 -19.67
C TYR A 96 -6.97 20.78 -19.75
N GLY A 97 -7.43 20.03 -18.72
CA GLY A 97 -8.80 19.51 -18.73
C GLY A 97 -8.93 18.10 -19.32
N SER A 98 -7.83 17.49 -19.82
CA SER A 98 -7.82 16.09 -20.23
C SER A 98 -8.27 15.16 -19.11
N THR A 99 -8.73 13.99 -19.49
CA THR A 99 -9.23 12.97 -18.57
C THR A 99 -8.33 11.73 -18.60
N LEU A 100 -8.45 10.87 -17.60
CA LEU A 100 -7.78 9.57 -17.60
C LEU A 100 -8.20 8.71 -18.81
N LYS A 101 -9.42 8.94 -19.34
CA LYS A 101 -9.85 8.30 -20.58
C LYS A 101 -9.00 8.71 -21.78
N ASP A 102 -8.52 9.94 -21.83
CA ASP A 102 -7.66 10.38 -22.95
C ASP A 102 -6.29 9.69 -22.91
N VAL A 103 -5.82 9.33 -21.69
CA VAL A 103 -4.64 8.47 -21.51
C VAL A 103 -4.93 7.07 -22.01
N TYR A 104 -6.06 6.49 -21.60
CA TYR A 104 -6.49 5.15 -22.03
C TYR A 104 -6.66 5.06 -23.57
N ASP A 105 -7.19 6.09 -24.17
CA ASP A 105 -7.36 6.19 -25.63
C ASP A 105 -6.04 6.46 -26.38
N GLY A 106 -4.92 6.63 -25.67
CA GLY A 106 -3.60 6.90 -26.25
C GLY A 106 -3.42 8.30 -26.84
N LYS A 107 -4.32 9.27 -26.51
CA LYS A 107 -4.24 10.65 -26.98
C LYS A 107 -3.15 11.45 -26.30
N ILE A 108 -2.88 11.14 -25.05
CA ILE A 108 -1.84 11.75 -24.19
C ILE A 108 -1.14 10.68 -23.35
N SER A 109 0.07 10.96 -22.88
CA SER A 109 0.74 10.08 -21.94
C SER A 109 0.21 10.27 -20.50
N MET A 110 0.49 9.31 -19.62
CA MET A 110 0.19 9.43 -18.19
C MET A 110 0.91 10.63 -17.57
N ASP A 111 2.18 10.84 -17.92
CA ASP A 111 2.97 11.98 -17.42
C ASP A 111 2.35 13.31 -17.85
N GLN A 112 1.91 13.41 -19.11
CA GLN A 112 1.19 14.59 -19.59
C GLN A 112 -0.12 14.81 -18.81
N PHE A 113 -0.85 13.77 -18.48
CA PHE A 113 -2.05 13.85 -17.65
C PHE A 113 -1.74 14.34 -16.24
N ILE A 114 -0.74 13.72 -15.58
CA ILE A 114 -0.35 14.04 -14.20
C ILE A 114 0.02 15.52 -14.06
N VAL A 115 0.82 16.08 -14.96
CA VAL A 115 1.21 17.51 -14.90
C VAL A 115 0.06 18.48 -15.11
N THR A 116 -1.10 18.01 -15.58
CA THR A 116 -2.33 18.84 -15.66
C THR A 116 -3.10 18.88 -14.34
N LEU A 117 -2.74 18.05 -13.37
CA LEU A 117 -3.34 18.04 -12.04
C LEU A 117 -2.65 19.05 -11.14
N THR A 118 -3.43 19.79 -10.36
CA THR A 118 -2.87 20.67 -9.34
C THR A 118 -2.27 19.89 -8.18
N PRO A 119 -1.31 20.44 -7.43
CA PRO A 119 -0.78 19.80 -6.22
C PRO A 119 -1.88 19.40 -5.23
N LYS A 120 -2.92 20.23 -5.08
CA LYS A 120 -4.08 19.91 -4.23
C LYS A 120 -4.83 18.67 -4.76
N GLN A 121 -5.02 18.53 -6.06
CA GLN A 121 -5.63 17.35 -6.67
C GLN A 121 -4.76 16.10 -6.46
N LEU A 122 -3.45 16.23 -6.62
CA LEU A 122 -2.50 15.14 -6.35
C LEU A 122 -2.54 14.72 -4.87
N SER A 123 -2.62 15.68 -3.94
CA SER A 123 -2.73 15.36 -2.51
C SER A 123 -4.02 14.59 -2.17
N TYR A 124 -5.13 14.88 -2.85
CA TYR A 124 -6.37 14.11 -2.68
C TYR A 124 -6.22 12.67 -3.16
N ILE A 125 -5.48 12.43 -4.25
CA ILE A 125 -5.21 11.07 -4.74
C ILE A 125 -4.38 10.30 -3.71
N VAL A 126 -3.31 10.91 -3.20
CA VAL A 126 -2.38 10.27 -2.25
C VAL A 126 -3.03 9.98 -0.90
N ASN A 127 -3.84 10.92 -0.38
CA ASN A 127 -4.46 10.79 0.94
C ASN A 127 -5.82 10.06 0.90
N GLY A 128 -6.40 9.87 -0.27
CA GLY A 128 -7.76 9.35 -0.40
C GLY A 128 -8.82 10.39 -0.02
N SER A 129 -10.05 9.95 0.22
CA SER A 129 -11.14 10.82 0.65
C SER A 129 -11.07 11.04 2.16
N LEU A 130 -10.86 12.29 2.56
CA LEU A 130 -10.97 12.75 3.95
C LEU A 130 -12.38 13.31 4.25
N GLU A 131 -13.32 13.14 3.33
CA GLU A 131 -14.69 13.62 3.53
C GLU A 131 -15.30 12.92 4.75
N PRO A 132 -15.82 13.66 5.73
CA PRO A 132 -16.46 13.05 6.88
C PRO A 132 -17.68 12.26 6.40
N SER A 133 -17.74 10.97 6.73
CA SER A 133 -18.93 10.17 6.53
C SER A 133 -20.11 10.83 7.27
N ASN A 134 -21.15 11.18 6.56
CA ASN A 134 -22.46 11.67 7.02
C ASN A 134 -22.64 11.79 8.55
N GLY A 135 -22.13 12.88 9.15
CA GLY A 135 -22.41 13.24 10.55
C GLY A 135 -21.56 12.58 11.63
N SER A 136 -20.58 11.76 11.28
CA SER A 136 -19.59 11.29 12.24
C SER A 136 -18.39 12.21 12.25
N SER A 137 -18.10 12.82 13.38
CA SER A 137 -16.95 13.70 13.58
C SER A 137 -15.62 12.98 13.76
N SER A 138 -15.58 11.65 13.54
CA SER A 138 -14.38 10.83 13.64
C SER A 138 -14.37 9.80 12.52
N PRO A 139 -13.35 9.78 11.65
CA PRO A 139 -13.18 8.69 10.71
C PRO A 139 -12.90 7.43 11.53
N ILE A 140 -13.89 6.60 11.71
CA ILE A 140 -13.68 5.26 12.27
C ILE A 140 -12.99 4.47 11.17
N VAL A 141 -11.75 4.08 11.40
CA VAL A 141 -11.03 3.15 10.53
C VAL A 141 -11.93 1.93 10.29
N GLY A 142 -12.30 1.71 9.05
CA GLY A 142 -13.15 0.57 8.68
C GLY A 142 -14.64 0.85 8.52
N ASN A 143 -15.08 2.11 8.46
CA ASN A 143 -16.47 2.48 8.17
C ASN A 143 -16.57 3.91 7.62
N SER A 144 -15.77 4.24 6.62
CA SER A 144 -15.67 5.61 6.08
C SER A 144 -16.14 5.77 4.65
N SER A 145 -16.65 4.72 4.00
CA SER A 145 -17.23 4.85 2.66
C SER A 145 -18.60 5.51 2.70
N GLN A 146 -18.81 6.48 1.83
CA GLN A 146 -20.10 7.11 1.59
C GLN A 146 -20.95 6.33 0.57
N GLU A 147 -20.29 5.58 -0.32
CA GLU A 147 -20.92 4.84 -1.40
C GLU A 147 -21.49 3.50 -0.91
N VAL A 148 -20.73 2.78 -0.07
CA VAL A 148 -21.13 1.47 0.44
C VAL A 148 -21.09 1.47 1.96
N PRO A 149 -22.25 1.45 2.64
CA PRO A 149 -22.33 1.48 4.10
C PRO A 149 -21.54 0.33 4.75
N GLY A 150 -20.66 0.68 5.68
CA GLY A 150 -19.81 -0.27 6.41
C GLY A 150 -18.48 -0.58 5.74
N ALA A 151 -18.29 -0.22 4.49
CA ALA A 151 -16.98 -0.37 3.83
C ALA A 151 -15.90 0.49 4.50
N ALA A 152 -14.66 0.00 4.47
CA ALA A 152 -13.53 0.58 5.20
C ALA A 152 -13.21 2.02 4.79
N GLY A 153 -13.37 2.33 3.51
CA GLY A 153 -13.08 3.63 2.96
C GLY A 153 -13.29 3.68 1.46
N GLN A 154 -12.88 4.78 0.88
CA GLN A 154 -12.90 4.99 -0.56
C GLN A 154 -11.84 5.99 -0.98
N THR A 155 -11.47 5.98 -2.26
CA THR A 155 -10.60 7.00 -2.84
C THR A 155 -11.37 8.31 -3.03
N THR A 156 -10.66 9.39 -3.37
CA THR A 156 -11.29 10.71 -3.55
C THR A 156 -12.35 10.72 -4.65
N GLY A 157 -13.49 11.30 -4.36
CA GLY A 157 -14.56 11.57 -5.34
C GLY A 157 -14.43 12.92 -6.04
N THR A 158 -13.44 13.74 -5.69
CA THR A 158 -13.32 15.12 -6.21
C THR A 158 -12.81 15.21 -7.64
N LEU A 159 -12.34 14.11 -8.23
CA LEU A 159 -11.70 14.05 -9.55
C LEU A 159 -12.46 13.19 -10.57
N THR A 160 -13.70 12.87 -10.30
CA THR A 160 -14.55 12.09 -11.23
C THR A 160 -14.72 12.77 -12.59
N ASN A 161 -14.74 14.10 -12.61
CA ASN A 161 -14.74 14.91 -13.84
C ASN A 161 -13.43 14.80 -14.65
N ARG A 162 -12.37 14.28 -14.03
CA ARG A 162 -11.08 13.99 -14.69
C ARG A 162 -10.96 12.51 -15.06
N GLY A 163 -12.02 11.73 -14.87
CA GLY A 163 -12.06 10.30 -15.13
C GLY A 163 -11.39 9.45 -14.06
N ILE A 164 -11.04 10.02 -12.90
CA ILE A 164 -10.55 9.29 -11.74
C ILE A 164 -11.76 8.95 -10.88
N ASN A 165 -12.23 7.71 -11.00
CA ASN A 165 -13.42 7.25 -10.31
C ASN A 165 -13.12 6.93 -8.83
N ILE A 166 -14.18 6.94 -8.02
CA ILE A 166 -14.12 6.44 -6.66
C ILE A 166 -13.86 4.93 -6.70
N SER A 167 -12.93 4.46 -5.87
CA SER A 167 -12.71 3.05 -5.59
C SER A 167 -13.09 2.79 -4.14
N VAL A 168 -14.04 1.91 -3.92
CA VAL A 168 -14.54 1.54 -2.59
C VAL A 168 -13.72 0.38 -2.03
N ASN A 169 -13.23 0.54 -0.81
CA ASN A 169 -12.39 -0.43 -0.13
C ASN A 169 -13.16 -1.12 1.00
N SER A 170 -13.28 -2.44 0.97
CA SER A 170 -13.85 -3.22 2.07
C SER A 170 -12.78 -4.01 2.80
N ASP A 171 -12.80 -3.92 4.13
CA ASP A 171 -11.98 -4.80 4.99
C ASP A 171 -12.64 -6.18 5.16
N GLY A 172 -11.97 -7.08 5.85
CA GLY A 172 -12.48 -8.39 6.26
C GLY A 172 -11.91 -9.57 5.46
N PRO A 173 -10.72 -10.10 5.83
CA PRO A 173 -10.11 -11.26 5.16
C PRO A 173 -10.93 -12.55 5.18
N ALA A 174 -11.89 -12.67 6.07
CA ALA A 174 -12.82 -13.80 6.13
C ALA A 174 -14.24 -13.43 5.64
N GLY A 175 -14.37 -12.41 4.81
CA GLY A 175 -15.63 -11.92 4.24
C GLY A 175 -15.72 -10.40 4.28
N LEU A 176 -16.43 -9.81 3.32
CA LEU A 176 -16.57 -8.36 3.20
C LEU A 176 -17.22 -7.77 4.47
N ARG A 177 -16.55 -6.80 5.07
CA ARG A 177 -17.08 -6.10 6.24
C ARG A 177 -17.96 -4.94 5.80
N LEU A 178 -19.25 -5.19 5.73
CA LEU A 178 -20.27 -4.24 5.32
C LEU A 178 -21.34 -4.10 6.40
N THR A 179 -22.09 -3.00 6.40
CA THR A 179 -23.26 -2.86 7.25
C THR A 179 -24.40 -3.70 6.67
N PRO A 180 -24.86 -4.75 7.36
CA PRO A 180 -25.82 -5.72 6.76
C PRO A 180 -27.13 -5.08 6.31
N VAL A 181 -27.61 -4.07 7.03
CA VAL A 181 -28.84 -3.34 6.71
C VAL A 181 -28.61 -1.84 6.87
N SER A 182 -28.84 -1.09 5.83
CA SER A 182 -28.71 0.36 5.82
C SER A 182 -29.95 1.01 5.20
N THR A 183 -30.08 2.33 5.32
CA THR A 183 -31.11 3.10 4.63
C THR A 183 -30.45 4.12 3.73
N VAL A 184 -30.69 4.01 2.44
CA VAL A 184 -30.16 4.91 1.42
C VAL A 184 -31.34 5.54 0.70
N ASN A 185 -31.43 6.86 0.69
CA ASN A 185 -32.53 7.61 0.07
C ASN A 185 -33.93 7.16 0.54
N GLY A 186 -34.07 6.83 1.83
CA GLY A 186 -35.33 6.38 2.41
C GLY A 186 -35.71 4.92 2.14
N GLN A 187 -34.90 4.18 1.39
CA GLN A 187 -35.10 2.76 1.10
C GLN A 187 -34.14 1.89 1.89
N LYS A 188 -34.63 0.76 2.41
CA LYS A 188 -33.77 -0.24 3.05
C LYS A 188 -32.92 -0.93 2.00
N ARG A 189 -31.60 -0.97 2.25
CA ARG A 189 -30.62 -1.74 1.49
C ARG A 189 -30.12 -2.89 2.35
N TYR A 190 -30.09 -4.08 1.79
CA TYR A 190 -29.61 -5.30 2.43
C TYR A 190 -28.32 -5.74 1.73
N GLN A 191 -27.25 -5.94 2.50
CA GLN A 191 -25.94 -6.37 2.00
C GLN A 191 -25.31 -7.35 2.97
N TYR A 192 -25.92 -8.54 3.05
CA TYR A 192 -25.42 -9.65 3.85
C TYR A 192 -24.25 -10.31 3.13
N ALA A 193 -23.03 -10.02 3.58
CA ALA A 193 -21.84 -10.62 3.04
C ALA A 193 -21.62 -12.04 3.59
N THR A 194 -21.01 -12.88 2.79
CA THR A 194 -20.68 -14.27 3.14
C THR A 194 -19.55 -14.32 4.17
N ALA A 195 -19.71 -15.14 5.20
CA ALA A 195 -18.64 -15.53 6.11
C ALA A 195 -17.84 -16.67 5.47
N TRP A 196 -16.71 -16.33 4.90
CA TRP A 196 -15.79 -17.27 4.29
C TRP A 196 -14.90 -17.97 5.32
N PRO A 197 -14.33 -19.13 5.01
CA PRO A 197 -13.32 -19.73 5.87
C PRO A 197 -12.14 -18.81 6.12
N ILE A 198 -11.60 -18.85 7.33
CA ILE A 198 -10.42 -18.04 7.70
C ILE A 198 -9.17 -18.49 6.93
N GLY A 199 -8.20 -17.58 6.77
CA GLY A 199 -6.99 -17.84 5.99
C GLY A 199 -6.24 -19.11 6.42
N THR A 200 -6.05 -19.29 7.73
CA THR A 200 -5.41 -20.51 8.27
C THR A 200 -6.13 -21.78 7.85
N LEU A 201 -7.47 -21.81 7.88
CA LEU A 201 -8.24 -22.98 7.46
C LEU A 201 -8.10 -23.25 5.97
N LEU A 202 -8.14 -22.22 5.15
CA LEU A 202 -7.94 -22.36 3.70
C LEU A 202 -6.55 -22.91 3.38
N ALA A 203 -5.51 -22.41 4.03
CA ALA A 203 -4.14 -22.88 3.81
C ALA A 203 -3.94 -24.35 4.22
N GLN A 204 -4.62 -24.80 5.28
CA GLN A 204 -4.56 -26.20 5.76
C GLN A 204 -5.17 -27.21 4.79
N THR A 205 -5.89 -26.76 3.78
CA THR A 205 -6.37 -27.65 2.71
C THR A 205 -5.25 -28.08 1.78
N PHE A 206 -4.17 -27.31 1.68
CA PHE A 206 -3.11 -27.47 0.68
C PHE A 206 -3.63 -27.54 -0.75
N ASP A 207 -4.78 -26.92 -1.01
CA ASP A 207 -5.47 -26.92 -2.30
C ASP A 207 -5.60 -25.49 -2.86
N PRO A 208 -4.64 -25.06 -3.70
CA PRO A 208 -4.69 -23.74 -4.31
C PRO A 208 -5.88 -23.55 -5.26
N GLU A 209 -6.41 -24.63 -5.87
CA GLU A 209 -7.56 -24.54 -6.77
C GLU A 209 -8.81 -24.17 -5.98
N MET A 210 -9.04 -24.82 -4.84
CA MET A 210 -10.15 -24.48 -3.96
C MET A 210 -10.02 -23.05 -3.41
N ILE A 211 -8.82 -22.61 -3.02
CA ILE A 211 -8.59 -21.23 -2.57
C ILE A 211 -8.92 -20.23 -3.70
N ASN A 212 -8.56 -20.56 -4.93
CA ASN A 212 -8.89 -19.74 -6.09
C ASN A 212 -10.40 -19.68 -6.34
N GLU A 213 -11.13 -20.77 -6.17
CA GLU A 213 -12.59 -20.80 -6.27
C GLU A 213 -13.25 -19.90 -5.22
N VAL A 214 -12.78 -19.96 -3.97
CA VAL A 214 -13.23 -19.04 -2.91
C VAL A 214 -12.94 -17.60 -3.31
N GLY A 215 -11.73 -17.29 -3.77
CA GLY A 215 -11.37 -15.96 -4.27
C GLY A 215 -12.28 -15.47 -5.39
N THR A 216 -12.59 -16.35 -6.33
CA THR A 216 -13.52 -16.06 -7.45
C THR A 216 -14.91 -15.73 -6.93
N ALA A 217 -15.41 -16.43 -5.92
CA ALA A 217 -16.70 -16.16 -5.32
C ALA A 217 -16.72 -14.85 -4.54
N VAL A 218 -15.66 -14.55 -3.78
CA VAL A 218 -15.47 -13.24 -3.11
C VAL A 218 -15.49 -12.11 -4.13
N GLY A 219 -14.77 -12.22 -5.24
CA GLY A 219 -14.74 -11.19 -6.28
C GLY A 219 -16.11 -10.94 -6.93
N LYS A 220 -16.95 -11.98 -7.07
CA LYS A 220 -18.34 -11.81 -7.51
C LYS A 220 -19.17 -11.04 -6.49
N GLU A 221 -19.04 -11.38 -5.21
CA GLU A 221 -19.74 -10.69 -4.13
C GLU A 221 -19.30 -9.23 -4.01
N MET A 222 -18.01 -8.92 -4.18
CA MET A 222 -17.51 -7.55 -4.26
C MET A 222 -18.24 -6.75 -5.34
N LYS A 223 -18.37 -7.30 -6.55
CA LYS A 223 -19.10 -6.62 -7.63
C LYS A 223 -20.57 -6.41 -7.31
N GLU A 224 -21.21 -7.38 -6.68
CA GLU A 224 -22.62 -7.27 -6.28
C GLU A 224 -22.84 -6.12 -5.30
N PHE A 225 -21.93 -5.92 -4.36
CA PHE A 225 -22.05 -4.86 -3.35
C PHE A 225 -21.41 -3.52 -3.75
N GLY A 226 -20.75 -3.46 -4.90
CA GLY A 226 -20.07 -2.24 -5.36
C GLY A 226 -18.78 -1.95 -4.61
N VAL A 227 -18.05 -3.00 -4.23
CA VAL A 227 -16.72 -2.92 -3.65
C VAL A 227 -15.70 -3.17 -4.74
N ASP A 228 -14.75 -2.24 -4.92
CA ASP A 228 -13.72 -2.33 -5.96
C ASP A 228 -12.45 -2.99 -5.43
N THR A 229 -12.12 -2.74 -4.17
CA THR A 229 -10.89 -3.21 -3.55
C THR A 229 -11.18 -3.93 -2.24
N TRP A 230 -10.65 -5.15 -2.13
CA TRP A 230 -10.71 -5.92 -0.90
C TRP A 230 -9.39 -5.78 -0.14
N LEU A 231 -9.45 -5.34 1.12
CA LEU A 231 -8.29 -5.22 1.99
C LEU A 231 -7.88 -6.60 2.54
N ALA A 232 -7.54 -7.49 1.64
CA ALA A 232 -7.16 -8.89 1.84
C ALA A 232 -6.44 -9.42 0.58
N PRO A 233 -5.73 -10.57 0.68
CA PRO A 233 -5.55 -11.39 1.87
C PRO A 233 -4.54 -10.81 2.87
N GLY A 234 -4.72 -11.14 4.17
CA GLY A 234 -3.66 -11.04 5.15
C GLY A 234 -2.69 -12.20 4.99
N MET A 235 -1.38 -11.92 5.02
CA MET A 235 -0.38 -12.94 4.68
C MET A 235 0.94 -12.82 5.45
N ASN A 236 0.93 -12.20 6.62
CA ASN A 236 2.11 -12.21 7.47
C ASN A 236 2.40 -13.62 8.00
N ILE A 237 3.67 -13.86 8.32
CA ILE A 237 4.11 -15.14 8.85
C ILE A 237 3.56 -15.34 10.27
N GLN A 238 2.99 -16.50 10.55
CA GLN A 238 2.51 -16.92 11.86
C GLN A 238 3.69 -17.29 12.76
N ARG A 239 4.49 -16.30 13.13
CA ARG A 239 5.72 -16.47 13.89
C ARG A 239 5.45 -16.76 15.38
N ASP A 240 4.52 -15.99 15.97
CA ASP A 240 4.13 -16.13 17.37
C ASP A 240 2.73 -16.77 17.45
N PRO A 241 2.58 -17.95 18.09
CA PRO A 241 1.28 -18.60 18.25
C PRO A 241 0.24 -17.75 18.96
N LEU A 242 0.68 -16.80 19.80
CA LEU A 242 -0.19 -15.89 20.55
C LEU A 242 -0.58 -14.62 19.77
N ASN A 243 -0.09 -14.44 18.54
CA ASN A 243 -0.49 -13.31 17.75
C ASN A 243 -2.00 -13.33 17.46
N GLY A 244 -2.70 -12.28 17.85
CA GLY A 244 -4.16 -12.17 17.74
C GLY A 244 -4.71 -12.16 16.33
N ARG A 245 -3.86 -12.06 15.29
CA ARG A 245 -4.27 -12.04 13.88
C ARG A 245 -3.86 -13.28 13.08
N ASN A 246 -3.29 -14.30 13.72
CA ASN A 246 -2.93 -15.53 13.02
C ASN A 246 -4.09 -16.19 12.29
N PHE A 247 -5.32 -16.06 12.78
CA PHE A 247 -6.50 -16.63 12.14
C PHE A 247 -6.71 -16.13 10.70
N GLU A 248 -6.37 -14.89 10.40
CA GLU A 248 -6.53 -14.31 9.06
C GLU A 248 -5.33 -14.58 8.15
N TYR A 249 -4.18 -14.96 8.72
CA TYR A 249 -2.97 -15.31 7.97
C TYR A 249 -2.99 -16.78 7.56
N TYR A 250 -2.12 -17.16 6.63
CA TYR A 250 -2.16 -18.51 6.06
C TYR A 250 -1.30 -19.50 6.84
N SER A 251 -0.01 -19.22 7.06
CA SER A 251 0.94 -20.19 7.60
C SER A 251 2.16 -19.50 8.25
N GLU A 252 2.94 -20.30 8.99
CA GLU A 252 4.31 -19.97 9.37
C GLU A 252 5.30 -20.19 8.22
N ASP A 253 4.91 -21.00 7.22
CA ASP A 253 5.71 -21.31 6.05
C ASP A 253 5.48 -20.25 4.95
N PRO A 254 6.54 -19.57 4.47
CA PRO A 254 6.42 -18.54 3.45
C PRO A 254 5.98 -19.08 2.08
N LEU A 255 6.26 -20.36 1.76
CA LEU A 255 5.82 -20.97 0.51
C LEU A 255 4.30 -21.23 0.54
N VAL A 256 3.81 -21.85 1.61
CA VAL A 256 2.36 -22.09 1.79
C VAL A 256 1.61 -20.76 1.79
N THR A 257 2.14 -19.76 2.49
CA THR A 257 1.58 -18.41 2.53
C THR A 257 1.55 -17.76 1.15
N GLY A 258 2.65 -17.79 0.41
CA GLY A 258 2.75 -17.20 -0.91
C GLY A 258 1.84 -17.86 -1.95
N VAL A 259 1.79 -19.18 -1.97
CA VAL A 259 0.92 -19.94 -2.89
C VAL A 259 -0.56 -19.70 -2.59
N SER A 260 -0.94 -19.72 -1.31
CA SER A 260 -2.33 -19.45 -0.89
C SER A 260 -2.78 -18.02 -1.24
N ALA A 261 -1.93 -17.03 -0.94
CA ALA A 261 -2.21 -15.64 -1.28
C ALA A 261 -2.29 -15.40 -2.79
N THR A 262 -1.44 -16.07 -3.56
CA THR A 262 -1.47 -16.04 -5.03
C THR A 262 -2.78 -16.61 -5.58
N ALA A 263 -3.20 -17.76 -5.08
CA ALA A 263 -4.45 -18.41 -5.49
C ALA A 263 -5.67 -17.52 -5.17
N MET A 264 -5.73 -16.99 -3.97
CA MET A 264 -6.79 -16.05 -3.55
C MET A 264 -6.82 -14.79 -4.43
N THR A 265 -5.67 -14.17 -4.65
CA THR A 265 -5.54 -12.95 -5.47
C THR A 265 -5.99 -13.19 -6.91
N ARG A 266 -5.52 -14.28 -7.54
CA ARG A 266 -5.95 -14.65 -8.89
C ARG A 266 -7.45 -14.91 -8.97
N GLY A 267 -8.01 -15.58 -7.98
CA GLY A 267 -9.45 -15.84 -7.91
C GLY A 267 -10.27 -14.56 -7.86
N VAL A 268 -9.95 -13.64 -6.95
CA VAL A 268 -10.64 -12.33 -6.84
C VAL A 268 -10.50 -11.54 -8.15
N GLN A 269 -9.27 -11.40 -8.65
CA GLN A 269 -8.96 -10.59 -9.83
C GLN A 269 -9.40 -11.23 -11.15
N SER A 270 -9.86 -12.47 -11.15
CA SER A 270 -10.55 -13.07 -12.31
C SER A 270 -11.87 -12.36 -12.63
N ASN A 271 -12.39 -11.57 -11.70
CA ASN A 271 -13.57 -10.73 -11.88
C ASN A 271 -13.14 -9.32 -12.30
N PRO A 272 -13.39 -8.88 -13.54
CA PRO A 272 -12.95 -7.57 -14.02
C PRO A 272 -13.47 -6.42 -13.16
N GLY A 273 -12.59 -5.49 -12.80
CA GLY A 273 -12.91 -4.28 -12.06
C GLY A 273 -12.82 -4.40 -10.54
N VAL A 274 -12.41 -5.56 -10.00
CA VAL A 274 -12.15 -5.73 -8.57
C VAL A 274 -10.74 -6.26 -8.35
N GLY A 275 -10.17 -5.94 -7.19
CA GLY A 275 -8.81 -6.34 -6.86
C GLY A 275 -8.57 -6.57 -5.38
N THR A 276 -7.41 -7.14 -5.08
CA THR A 276 -6.94 -7.42 -3.73
C THR A 276 -5.96 -6.36 -3.26
N THR A 277 -5.87 -6.21 -1.94
CA THR A 277 -4.81 -5.51 -1.24
C THR A 277 -4.11 -6.50 -0.33
N VAL A 278 -2.99 -7.06 -0.79
CA VAL A 278 -2.21 -7.97 0.07
C VAL A 278 -1.61 -7.20 1.24
N LYS A 279 -1.65 -7.80 2.44
CA LYS A 279 -1.31 -7.09 3.68
C LYS A 279 -0.70 -8.02 4.73
N HIS A 280 0.02 -7.52 5.69
CA HIS A 280 0.54 -6.16 5.87
C HIS A 280 2.02 -6.16 5.51
N PHE A 281 2.43 -5.39 4.56
CA PHE A 281 3.76 -5.40 3.97
C PHE A 281 4.71 -4.55 4.82
N PHE A 282 5.61 -5.13 5.66
CA PHE A 282 5.79 -6.53 5.96
C PHE A 282 6.07 -6.74 7.46
N ALA A 283 6.23 -7.99 7.89
CA ALA A 283 6.63 -8.38 9.25
C ALA A 283 5.67 -7.97 10.39
N ASN A 284 4.39 -7.72 10.12
CA ASN A 284 3.39 -7.53 11.18
C ASN A 284 3.02 -8.88 11.80
N SER A 285 3.97 -9.47 12.54
CA SER A 285 3.86 -10.82 13.10
C SER A 285 3.39 -10.84 14.56
N GLN A 286 3.06 -9.69 15.13
CA GLN A 286 2.39 -9.53 16.43
C GLN A 286 1.56 -8.23 16.46
N GLU A 287 0.56 -8.20 17.36
CA GLU A 287 -0.32 -7.04 17.50
C GLU A 287 0.02 -6.14 18.70
N THR A 288 0.78 -6.65 19.67
CA THR A 288 1.18 -5.85 20.83
C THR A 288 2.10 -4.72 20.39
N LYS A 289 1.66 -3.46 20.63
CA LYS A 289 2.37 -2.23 20.25
C LYS A 289 2.68 -2.14 18.74
N ARG A 290 1.87 -2.71 17.87
CA ARG A 290 2.10 -2.78 16.43
C ARG A 290 2.44 -1.45 15.74
N GLY A 291 2.01 -0.32 16.30
CA GLY A 291 2.32 1.01 15.76
C GLY A 291 3.67 1.61 16.22
N THR A 292 4.37 0.93 17.14
CA THR A 292 5.66 1.38 17.70
C THR A 292 6.67 0.25 17.83
N MET A 293 6.30 -0.95 17.40
CA MET A 293 7.18 -2.12 17.38
C MET A 293 8.26 -1.92 16.33
N ASP A 294 9.47 -2.31 16.64
CA ASP A 294 10.59 -2.39 15.71
C ASP A 294 11.05 -3.86 15.66
N ASP A 295 10.99 -4.46 14.48
CA ASP A 295 11.43 -5.82 14.25
C ASP A 295 12.88 -5.80 13.77
N GLU A 296 13.80 -6.35 14.57
CA GLU A 296 15.19 -6.53 14.17
C GLU A 296 15.32 -7.81 13.34
N ILE A 297 15.51 -7.68 12.04
CA ILE A 297 15.52 -8.81 11.10
C ILE A 297 16.75 -8.72 10.20
N GLY A 298 17.59 -9.76 10.21
CA GLY A 298 18.70 -9.88 9.27
C GLY A 298 18.20 -10.07 7.83
N GLU A 299 18.94 -9.59 6.84
CA GLU A 299 18.51 -9.58 5.43
C GLU A 299 18.14 -10.96 4.91
N GLN A 300 18.90 -12.00 5.25
CA GLN A 300 18.61 -13.35 4.81
C GLN A 300 17.23 -13.81 5.31
N ALA A 301 16.94 -13.67 6.60
CA ALA A 301 15.64 -14.02 7.16
C ALA A 301 14.51 -13.15 6.56
N MET A 302 14.80 -11.87 6.35
CA MET A 302 13.87 -10.94 5.72
C MET A 302 13.45 -11.42 4.33
N ARG A 303 14.41 -11.74 3.47
CA ARG A 303 14.17 -12.14 2.08
C ARG A 303 13.63 -13.57 1.95
N GLU A 304 14.12 -14.51 2.77
CA GLU A 304 13.76 -15.92 2.64
C GLU A 304 12.47 -16.30 3.38
N ILE A 305 12.07 -15.50 4.38
CA ILE A 305 10.90 -15.77 5.23
C ILE A 305 9.85 -14.67 5.11
N TYR A 306 10.17 -13.46 5.60
CA TYR A 306 9.15 -12.41 5.79
C TYR A 306 8.69 -11.73 4.50
N LEU A 307 9.57 -11.57 3.54
CA LEU A 307 9.28 -11.01 2.22
C LEU A 307 8.89 -12.08 1.20
N LYS A 308 9.30 -13.33 1.38
CA LYS A 308 9.17 -14.39 0.38
C LYS A 308 7.74 -14.63 -0.06
N GLY A 309 6.79 -14.65 0.84
CA GLY A 309 5.37 -14.80 0.49
C GLY A 309 4.87 -13.64 -0.36
N PHE A 310 5.26 -12.41 -0.01
CA PHE A 310 4.91 -11.21 -0.78
C PHE A 310 5.56 -11.20 -2.16
N GLU A 311 6.84 -11.57 -2.26
CA GLU A 311 7.52 -11.75 -3.55
C GLU A 311 6.75 -12.68 -4.47
N THR A 312 6.32 -13.83 -3.93
CA THR A 312 5.58 -14.83 -4.69
C THR A 312 4.27 -14.27 -5.22
N VAL A 313 3.44 -13.66 -4.37
CA VAL A 313 2.14 -13.14 -4.81
C VAL A 313 2.29 -11.96 -5.78
N VAL A 314 3.28 -11.11 -5.59
CA VAL A 314 3.55 -9.99 -6.50
C VAL A 314 3.94 -10.50 -7.88
N LYS A 315 4.93 -11.39 -7.96
CA LYS A 315 5.41 -11.92 -9.24
C LYS A 315 4.36 -12.76 -9.97
N ASP A 316 3.59 -13.55 -9.23
CA ASP A 316 2.70 -14.54 -9.81
C ASP A 316 1.27 -14.06 -10.04
N ALA A 317 0.77 -13.12 -9.26
CA ALA A 317 -0.61 -12.66 -9.33
C ALA A 317 -0.79 -11.16 -9.55
N GLN A 318 0.24 -10.34 -9.36
CA GLN A 318 0.18 -8.89 -9.53
C GLN A 318 -1.05 -8.30 -8.80
N PRO A 319 -1.08 -8.32 -7.44
CA PRO A 319 -2.18 -7.75 -6.69
C PRO A 319 -2.38 -6.27 -7.04
N GLN A 320 -3.62 -5.81 -7.04
CA GLN A 320 -3.92 -4.43 -7.45
C GLN A 320 -3.35 -3.41 -6.47
N TYR A 321 -3.29 -3.76 -5.18
CA TYR A 321 -2.76 -2.91 -4.12
C TYR A 321 -1.92 -3.72 -3.13
N ILE A 322 -1.05 -3.01 -2.43
CA ILE A 322 -0.30 -3.53 -1.28
C ILE A 322 -0.47 -2.57 -0.11
N MET A 323 -0.78 -3.12 1.05
CA MET A 323 -0.90 -2.34 2.29
C MET A 323 0.37 -2.51 3.12
N SER A 324 1.11 -1.42 3.33
CA SER A 324 2.23 -1.40 4.25
C SER A 324 1.78 -1.67 5.69
N SER A 325 2.65 -2.28 6.49
CA SER A 325 2.39 -2.52 7.91
C SER A 325 2.70 -1.29 8.76
N TYR A 326 2.21 -1.30 10.01
CA TYR A 326 2.41 -0.19 10.95
C TYR A 326 3.78 -0.18 11.63
N ASN A 327 4.42 -1.35 11.73
CA ASN A 327 5.67 -1.53 12.45
C ASN A 327 6.87 -0.93 11.73
N GLN A 328 7.92 -0.77 12.49
CA GLN A 328 9.26 -0.54 11.95
C GLN A 328 9.94 -1.90 11.69
N VAL A 329 10.89 -1.87 10.78
CA VAL A 329 11.88 -2.93 10.60
C VAL A 329 13.26 -2.27 10.54
N ASN A 330 14.15 -2.72 11.41
CA ASN A 330 15.51 -2.19 11.53
C ASN A 330 15.55 -0.65 11.66
N GLY A 331 14.67 -0.09 12.49
CA GLY A 331 14.61 1.34 12.79
C GLY A 331 13.80 2.19 11.81
N GLN A 332 13.27 1.60 10.73
CA GLN A 332 12.48 2.32 9.73
C GLN A 332 11.02 1.86 9.69
N TYR A 333 10.09 2.81 9.66
CA TYR A 333 8.68 2.50 9.39
C TYR A 333 8.51 1.98 7.97
N ASN A 334 7.86 0.83 7.81
CA ASN A 334 7.65 0.21 6.50
C ASN A 334 6.93 1.15 5.51
N ALA A 335 5.99 1.96 5.98
CA ALA A 335 5.27 2.92 5.14
C ALA A 335 6.15 4.09 4.64
N ALA A 336 7.33 4.30 5.23
CA ALA A 336 8.28 5.35 4.86
C ALA A 336 9.61 4.78 4.32
N ASN A 337 9.68 3.47 4.10
CA ASN A 337 10.89 2.80 3.66
C ASN A 337 10.96 2.77 2.14
N TYR A 338 11.82 3.62 1.57
CA TYR A 338 12.03 3.72 0.13
C TYR A 338 12.55 2.41 -0.48
N ASP A 339 13.49 1.75 0.17
CA ASP A 339 14.09 0.51 -0.33
C ASP A 339 13.06 -0.60 -0.42
N LEU A 340 12.24 -0.72 0.61
CA LEU A 340 11.13 -1.67 0.64
C LEU A 340 10.12 -1.40 -0.48
N LEU A 341 9.63 -0.16 -0.56
CA LEU A 341 8.49 0.18 -1.41
C LEU A 341 8.88 0.47 -2.87
N THR A 342 10.11 0.89 -3.10
CA THR A 342 10.57 1.25 -4.44
C THR A 342 11.57 0.24 -4.97
N ASN A 343 12.71 0.06 -4.29
CA ASN A 343 13.78 -0.78 -4.83
C ASN A 343 13.37 -2.26 -4.88
N ILE A 344 12.83 -2.80 -3.79
CA ILE A 344 12.41 -4.21 -3.74
C ILE A 344 11.08 -4.40 -4.46
N LEU A 345 10.03 -3.74 -3.99
CA LEU A 345 8.67 -4.00 -4.46
C LEU A 345 8.51 -3.65 -5.95
N ARG A 346 8.87 -2.44 -6.35
CA ARG A 346 8.71 -1.98 -7.74
C ARG A 346 9.90 -2.34 -8.63
N GLY A 347 11.12 -2.24 -8.11
CA GLY A 347 12.34 -2.53 -8.84
C GLY A 347 12.58 -4.02 -9.04
N GLU A 348 12.84 -4.76 -7.95
CA GLU A 348 13.21 -6.17 -8.04
C GLU A 348 12.03 -7.07 -8.43
N TRP A 349 10.84 -6.80 -7.90
CA TRP A 349 9.67 -7.65 -8.15
C TRP A 349 8.79 -7.17 -9.30
N ALA A 350 9.09 -6.01 -9.86
CA ALA A 350 8.37 -5.41 -10.98
C ALA A 350 6.86 -5.27 -10.71
N SER A 351 6.52 -4.88 -9.49
CA SER A 351 5.15 -4.64 -9.09
C SER A 351 4.55 -3.45 -9.86
N LYS A 352 3.31 -3.60 -10.28
CA LYS A 352 2.59 -2.59 -11.06
C LYS A 352 1.47 -1.92 -10.27
N GLU A 353 1.29 -2.34 -9.02
CA GLU A 353 0.22 -1.83 -8.17
C GLU A 353 0.44 -0.38 -7.70
N LEU A 354 -0.64 0.16 -7.17
CA LEU A 354 -0.63 1.39 -6.38
C LEU A 354 -0.37 1.03 -4.92
N SER A 355 0.75 1.47 -4.38
CA SER A 355 1.11 1.32 -2.95
C SER A 355 0.80 2.61 -2.21
#